data_1b9658a39238ea484d925b7859d88c19
#
_entry.id   1b9658a39238ea484d925b7859d88c19
#
_cell.length_a   1.000
_cell.length_b   1.000
_cell.length_c   1.000
_cell.angle_alpha   90.00
_cell.angle_beta   90.00
_cell.angle_gamma   90.00
#
_symmetry.space_group_name_H-M   'P 1'
#
loop_
_entity.id
_entity.type
_entity.pdbx_description
1 polymer ?
#
loop_
_entity_poly.entity_id
_entity_poly.type
_entity_poly.pdbx_seq_one_letter_code
_entity_poly.pdbx_strand_id
1 'polypeptide(L)'
;KKQLPQEIAHGDTVAFYMGHNVIHAYVDNEMVYSFNIPKDYEKTSKTPGTTWTFINLSSEYAGKTLTIELEPVYEDKAENLPDIIYGDSAKIVVDIITDRSLALFASILMFAIGLAIIIGLMYFQRELHVPDYLYWLGVFSIVVAFWSGIQTQIISLIYAQNVRGNQVAFIVFQMLLIPLVSFVKNFCEVEESKIYDGICVANVVILVVTTVLQFLGIRDYRETIWMAYVVYGIGFLWMLWIVGKRIVQGKKKERRRMIIQGLCLGELLFFVGYDMVRYLQCETVDSARLSRYALLAYIVIMLCIVFQNSVHLMRLGEQFENISKEARIDALTKLSNRTAFEHDLMSYEATQKSAAVMFDLNNLKYFNDTHGHATGDYYIIVCSEIIQDIFGMYGKVYRIGGDEFCAVTEGVTEEEFMELRRGMNDRIEALNGRFFENKMLQKSDFRAKSSVIRQG
;
A
#
# COMPACT_ATOMS: atom_id res chain seq x y z
N LYS A 1 -19.41 -46.04 -18.32
CA LYS A 1 -20.36 -46.99 -17.78
C LYS A 1 -19.74 -47.80 -16.64
N LYS A 2 -20.42 -47.92 -15.51
CA LYS A 2 -19.96 -48.68 -14.35
C LYS A 2 -21.17 -49.28 -13.62
N GLN A 3 -21.05 -50.55 -13.17
CA GLN A 3 -22.05 -51.17 -12.35
C GLN A 3 -22.04 -50.61 -10.94
N LEU A 4 -23.19 -50.24 -10.42
CA LEU A 4 -23.37 -49.75 -9.06
C LEU A 4 -23.22 -50.89 -8.04
N PRO A 5 -22.84 -50.60 -6.78
CA PRO A 5 -22.79 -51.60 -5.72
C PRO A 5 -24.12 -52.34 -5.53
N GLN A 6 -24.03 -53.54 -4.97
CA GLN A 6 -25.23 -54.36 -4.64
C GLN A 6 -26.04 -53.78 -3.47
N GLU A 7 -25.38 -52.98 -2.62
CA GLU A 7 -26.01 -52.23 -1.52
C GLU A 7 -25.67 -50.75 -1.67
N ILE A 8 -26.69 -49.92 -1.67
CA ILE A 8 -26.57 -48.45 -1.71
C ILE A 8 -27.20 -47.94 -0.43
N ALA A 9 -26.38 -47.26 0.39
CA ALA A 9 -26.84 -46.61 1.62
C ALA A 9 -27.61 -45.31 1.32
N HIS A 10 -28.44 -44.91 2.27
CA HIS A 10 -29.11 -43.62 2.17
C HIS A 10 -28.08 -42.50 2.27
N GLY A 11 -28.03 -41.61 1.27
CA GLY A 11 -27.06 -40.52 1.20
C GLY A 11 -25.87 -40.83 0.27
N ASP A 12 -25.74 -42.05 -0.24
CA ASP A 12 -24.70 -42.38 -1.21
C ASP A 12 -24.89 -41.58 -2.50
N THR A 13 -23.79 -41.09 -3.03
CA THR A 13 -23.73 -40.27 -4.24
C THR A 13 -22.50 -40.58 -5.07
N VAL A 14 -22.60 -40.33 -6.35
CA VAL A 14 -21.47 -40.26 -7.26
C VAL A 14 -21.16 -38.79 -7.49
N ALA A 15 -19.95 -38.35 -7.15
CA ALA A 15 -19.53 -36.99 -7.32
C ALA A 15 -18.29 -36.90 -8.20
N PHE A 16 -18.21 -35.83 -9.00
CA PHE A 16 -17.03 -35.46 -9.79
C PHE A 16 -17.05 -33.98 -10.14
N TYR A 17 -15.87 -33.43 -10.40
CA TYR A 17 -15.73 -32.08 -10.89
C TYR A 17 -15.54 -32.07 -12.40
N MET A 18 -16.33 -31.28 -13.10
CA MET A 18 -16.24 -31.18 -14.55
C MET A 18 -16.44 -29.72 -15.00
N GLY A 19 -15.69 -29.33 -16.04
CA GLY A 19 -15.81 -28.03 -16.65
C GLY A 19 -16.15 -28.09 -18.13
N HIS A 20 -17.03 -27.20 -18.57
CA HIS A 20 -17.35 -26.96 -19.98
C HIS A 20 -17.93 -28.20 -20.72
N ASN A 21 -18.66 -29.06 -20.01
CA ASN A 21 -19.35 -30.21 -20.57
C ASN A 21 -20.82 -30.13 -20.23
N VAL A 22 -21.65 -30.55 -21.17
CA VAL A 22 -23.02 -30.96 -20.90
C VAL A 22 -22.96 -32.37 -20.31
N ILE A 23 -23.71 -32.65 -19.25
CA ILE A 23 -23.64 -33.90 -18.51
C ILE A 23 -25.03 -34.53 -18.44
N HIS A 24 -25.13 -35.75 -18.89
CA HIS A 24 -26.32 -36.58 -18.69
C HIS A 24 -25.95 -37.88 -17.97
N ALA A 25 -26.70 -38.25 -16.98
CA ALA A 25 -26.51 -39.54 -16.30
C ALA A 25 -27.77 -40.36 -16.33
N TYR A 26 -27.57 -41.66 -16.61
CA TYR A 26 -28.63 -42.65 -16.73
C TYR A 26 -28.35 -43.85 -15.83
N VAL A 27 -29.38 -44.37 -15.17
CA VAL A 27 -29.32 -45.67 -14.54
C VAL A 27 -30.12 -46.65 -15.42
N ASP A 28 -29.43 -47.63 -15.97
CA ASP A 28 -29.87 -48.42 -17.12
C ASP A 28 -30.28 -47.50 -18.28
N ASN A 29 -31.56 -47.23 -18.49
CA ASN A 29 -32.02 -46.30 -19.55
C ASN A 29 -32.84 -45.14 -19.00
N GLU A 30 -32.92 -44.98 -17.69
CA GLU A 30 -33.65 -43.89 -17.03
C GLU A 30 -32.70 -42.73 -16.76
N MET A 31 -33.04 -41.53 -17.20
CA MET A 31 -32.24 -40.31 -16.94
C MET A 31 -32.43 -39.84 -15.49
N VAL A 32 -31.37 -39.88 -14.71
CA VAL A 32 -31.36 -39.54 -13.28
C VAL A 32 -30.74 -38.16 -13.00
N TYR A 33 -29.95 -37.61 -13.95
CA TYR A 33 -29.32 -36.34 -13.82
C TYR A 33 -29.05 -35.67 -15.17
N SER A 34 -29.22 -34.34 -15.23
CA SER A 34 -28.90 -33.55 -16.41
C SER A 34 -28.35 -32.17 -15.99
N PHE A 35 -27.22 -31.81 -16.58
CA PHE A 35 -26.61 -30.50 -16.42
C PHE A 35 -26.35 -29.89 -17.79
N ASN A 36 -27.13 -28.87 -18.12
CA ASN A 36 -27.13 -28.18 -19.41
C ASN A 36 -26.96 -26.67 -19.20
N ILE A 37 -26.80 -25.94 -20.28
CA ILE A 37 -26.85 -24.48 -20.28
C ILE A 37 -28.28 -24.07 -19.86
N PRO A 38 -28.43 -23.25 -18.79
CA PRO A 38 -29.73 -22.73 -18.40
C PRO A 38 -30.34 -21.89 -19.53
N LYS A 39 -31.64 -21.94 -19.73
CA LYS A 39 -32.36 -21.23 -20.81
C LYS A 39 -32.05 -19.73 -20.85
N ASP A 40 -31.86 -19.12 -19.68
CA ASP A 40 -31.53 -17.69 -19.55
C ASP A 40 -30.15 -17.32 -20.11
N TYR A 41 -29.27 -18.31 -20.31
CA TYR A 41 -27.89 -18.12 -20.76
C TYR A 41 -27.60 -18.71 -22.16
N GLU A 42 -28.55 -19.40 -22.79
CA GLU A 42 -28.37 -20.02 -24.12
C GLU A 42 -27.91 -19.03 -25.19
N LYS A 43 -28.28 -17.74 -25.05
CA LYS A 43 -27.87 -16.67 -25.99
C LYS A 43 -26.53 -16.06 -25.66
N THR A 44 -26.04 -16.19 -24.44
CA THR A 44 -24.86 -15.45 -23.93
C THR A 44 -23.73 -16.35 -23.48
N SER A 45 -23.90 -17.67 -23.52
CA SER A 45 -22.85 -18.62 -23.18
C SER A 45 -23.00 -19.89 -24.00
N LYS A 46 -21.89 -20.41 -24.51
CA LYS A 46 -21.83 -21.71 -25.18
C LYS A 46 -21.65 -22.86 -24.20
N THR A 47 -21.33 -22.58 -22.94
CA THR A 47 -20.96 -23.56 -21.93
C THR A 47 -21.82 -23.45 -20.69
N PRO A 48 -22.18 -24.58 -20.02
CA PRO A 48 -22.84 -24.52 -18.72
C PRO A 48 -21.91 -24.11 -17.59
N GLY A 49 -20.61 -23.92 -17.86
CA GLY A 49 -19.60 -23.55 -16.87
C GLY A 49 -18.89 -24.76 -16.25
N THR A 50 -18.35 -24.54 -15.05
CA THR A 50 -17.62 -25.56 -14.27
C THR A 50 -18.37 -25.82 -12.97
N THR A 51 -18.57 -27.10 -12.60
CA THR A 51 -19.32 -27.47 -11.40
C THR A 51 -18.84 -28.76 -10.77
N TRP A 52 -19.10 -28.89 -9.48
CA TRP A 52 -19.18 -30.18 -8.82
C TRP A 52 -20.54 -30.80 -9.13
N THR A 53 -20.53 -31.97 -9.74
CA THR A 53 -21.72 -32.76 -10.05
C THR A 53 -21.93 -33.80 -8.95
N PHE A 54 -23.15 -33.86 -8.38
CA PHE A 54 -23.55 -34.83 -7.38
C PHE A 54 -24.76 -35.57 -7.94
N ILE A 55 -24.58 -36.87 -8.19
CA ILE A 55 -25.65 -37.76 -8.65
C ILE A 55 -26.10 -38.62 -7.46
N ASN A 56 -27.18 -38.22 -6.82
CA ASN A 56 -27.74 -38.95 -5.69
C ASN A 56 -28.26 -40.31 -6.10
N LEU A 57 -27.89 -41.32 -5.36
CA LEU A 57 -28.26 -42.70 -5.65
C LEU A 57 -29.39 -43.17 -4.73
N SER A 58 -30.39 -43.81 -5.30
CA SER A 58 -31.43 -44.52 -4.56
C SER A 58 -31.07 -46.00 -4.38
N SER A 59 -31.52 -46.60 -3.30
CA SER A 59 -31.40 -48.07 -3.08
C SER A 59 -31.97 -48.90 -4.23
N GLU A 60 -32.93 -48.37 -4.99
CA GLU A 60 -33.52 -48.99 -6.19
C GLU A 60 -32.54 -49.15 -7.35
N TYR A 61 -31.40 -48.44 -7.32
CA TYR A 61 -30.34 -48.50 -8.34
C TYR A 61 -29.28 -49.55 -8.03
N ALA A 62 -29.40 -50.28 -6.90
CA ALA A 62 -28.45 -51.30 -6.51
C ALA A 62 -28.27 -52.35 -7.61
N GLY A 63 -27.02 -52.63 -7.97
CA GLY A 63 -26.67 -53.61 -9.02
C GLY A 63 -26.94 -53.16 -10.46
N LYS A 64 -27.61 -52.02 -10.69
CA LYS A 64 -27.85 -51.48 -12.02
C LYS A 64 -26.59 -50.78 -12.61
N THR A 65 -26.66 -50.45 -13.89
CA THR A 65 -25.52 -49.79 -14.57
C THR A 65 -25.73 -48.28 -14.64
N LEU A 66 -24.81 -47.51 -14.02
CA LEU A 66 -24.72 -46.07 -14.18
C LEU A 66 -23.93 -45.75 -15.46
N THR A 67 -24.56 -45.00 -16.35
CA THR A 67 -23.93 -44.43 -17.56
C THR A 67 -23.89 -42.94 -17.42
N ILE A 68 -22.69 -42.34 -17.50
CA ILE A 68 -22.48 -40.89 -17.54
C ILE A 68 -22.06 -40.55 -18.96
N GLU A 69 -22.82 -39.68 -19.60
CA GLU A 69 -22.54 -39.13 -20.92
C GLU A 69 -22.03 -37.70 -20.74
N LEU A 70 -20.86 -37.43 -21.31
CA LEU A 70 -20.19 -36.12 -21.28
C LEU A 70 -20.15 -35.63 -22.72
N GLU A 71 -20.76 -34.47 -22.95
CA GLU A 71 -20.72 -33.80 -24.26
C GLU A 71 -19.86 -32.56 -24.11
N PRO A 72 -18.60 -32.58 -24.60
CA PRO A 72 -17.69 -31.47 -24.48
C PRO A 72 -18.12 -30.31 -25.38
N VAL A 73 -18.18 -29.10 -24.81
CA VAL A 73 -18.48 -27.87 -25.57
C VAL A 73 -17.29 -27.45 -26.43
N TYR A 74 -16.08 -27.78 -25.99
CA TYR A 74 -14.82 -27.42 -26.66
C TYR A 74 -14.05 -28.71 -26.99
N GLU A 75 -13.52 -28.80 -28.22
CA GLU A 75 -12.81 -29.98 -28.73
C GLU A 75 -11.60 -30.39 -27.88
N ASP A 76 -10.89 -29.45 -27.29
CA ASP A 76 -9.74 -29.68 -26.41
C ASP A 76 -10.09 -30.34 -25.06
N LYS A 77 -11.37 -30.54 -24.78
CA LYS A 77 -11.89 -31.21 -23.58
C LYS A 77 -12.48 -32.62 -23.83
N ALA A 78 -12.54 -33.05 -25.07
CA ALA A 78 -13.18 -34.28 -25.44
C ALA A 78 -12.54 -35.56 -24.84
N GLU A 79 -11.25 -35.53 -24.52
CA GLU A 79 -10.48 -36.66 -24.02
C GLU A 79 -10.40 -36.77 -22.49
N ASN A 80 -10.90 -35.76 -21.74
CA ASN A 80 -10.74 -35.70 -20.29
C ASN A 80 -11.88 -36.40 -19.57
N LEU A 81 -11.56 -37.46 -18.86
CA LEU A 81 -12.47 -38.09 -17.91
C LEU A 81 -12.23 -37.51 -16.49
N PRO A 82 -13.30 -37.18 -15.75
CA PRO A 82 -13.17 -36.71 -14.38
C PRO A 82 -12.84 -37.86 -13.43
N ASP A 83 -12.16 -37.53 -12.33
CA ASP A 83 -12.04 -38.43 -11.19
C ASP A 83 -13.40 -38.58 -10.52
N ILE A 84 -13.91 -39.80 -10.52
CA ILE A 84 -15.23 -40.13 -9.98
C ILE A 84 -15.08 -40.62 -8.54
N ILE A 85 -15.76 -39.93 -7.62
CA ILE A 85 -15.80 -40.23 -6.20
C ILE A 85 -17.17 -40.88 -5.88
N TYR A 86 -17.19 -42.00 -5.14
CA TYR A 86 -18.40 -42.63 -4.65
C TYR A 86 -18.38 -42.70 -3.13
N GLY A 87 -19.50 -42.39 -2.48
CA GLY A 87 -19.66 -42.47 -1.04
C GLY A 87 -20.77 -41.55 -0.51
N ASP A 88 -20.77 -41.36 0.80
CA ASP A 88 -21.73 -40.48 1.46
C ASP A 88 -21.53 -39.02 1.02
N SER A 89 -22.62 -38.37 0.62
CA SER A 89 -22.61 -37.00 0.07
C SER A 89 -22.02 -35.99 1.06
N ALA A 90 -22.37 -36.07 2.34
CA ALA A 90 -21.90 -35.15 3.35
C ALA A 90 -20.39 -35.29 3.58
N LYS A 91 -19.89 -36.53 3.61
CA LYS A 91 -18.47 -36.82 3.73
C LYS A 91 -17.68 -36.27 2.53
N ILE A 92 -18.17 -36.50 1.31
CA ILE A 92 -17.53 -36.01 0.09
C ILE A 92 -17.42 -34.46 0.12
N VAL A 93 -18.50 -33.77 0.53
CA VAL A 93 -18.48 -32.30 0.66
C VAL A 93 -17.46 -31.84 1.70
N VAL A 94 -17.39 -32.51 2.87
CA VAL A 94 -16.39 -32.18 3.90
C VAL A 94 -14.97 -32.40 3.39
N ASP A 95 -14.73 -33.52 2.69
CA ASP A 95 -13.40 -33.82 2.13
C ASP A 95 -12.99 -32.77 1.09
N ILE A 96 -13.92 -32.36 0.18
CA ILE A 96 -13.65 -31.28 -0.79
C ILE A 96 -13.33 -29.95 -0.09
N ILE A 97 -14.11 -29.57 0.93
CA ILE A 97 -13.87 -28.31 1.69
C ILE A 97 -12.52 -28.39 2.41
N THR A 98 -12.18 -29.53 3.00
CA THR A 98 -10.92 -29.72 3.71
C THR A 98 -9.73 -29.61 2.77
N ASP A 99 -9.78 -30.27 1.61
CA ASP A 99 -8.73 -30.19 0.59
C ASP A 99 -8.51 -28.78 0.04
N ARG A 100 -9.58 -27.97 -0.01
CA ARG A 100 -9.54 -26.59 -0.52
C ARG A 100 -9.38 -25.52 0.58
N SER A 101 -9.41 -25.91 1.83
CA SER A 101 -9.37 -25.01 2.99
C SER A 101 -8.15 -24.10 2.98
N LEU A 102 -6.95 -24.63 2.68
CA LEU A 102 -5.71 -23.85 2.60
C LEU A 102 -5.76 -22.82 1.45
N ALA A 103 -6.33 -23.19 0.31
CA ALA A 103 -6.50 -22.29 -0.84
C ALA A 103 -7.48 -21.16 -0.52
N LEU A 104 -8.58 -21.46 0.17
CA LEU A 104 -9.56 -20.49 0.63
C LEU A 104 -8.92 -19.54 1.69
N PHE A 105 -8.21 -20.11 2.65
CA PHE A 105 -7.49 -19.32 3.66
C PHE A 105 -6.48 -18.35 3.04
N ALA A 106 -5.69 -18.81 2.06
CA ALA A 106 -4.76 -17.95 1.34
C ALA A 106 -5.48 -16.79 0.62
N SER A 107 -6.65 -17.05 0.02
CA SER A 107 -7.46 -16.01 -0.63
C SER A 107 -8.02 -15.02 0.37
N ILE A 108 -8.54 -15.47 1.52
CA ILE A 108 -9.03 -14.60 2.60
C ILE A 108 -7.89 -13.76 3.18
N LEU A 109 -6.72 -14.34 3.36
CA LEU A 109 -5.54 -13.62 3.86
C LEU A 109 -5.10 -12.51 2.90
N MET A 110 -5.05 -12.78 1.59
CA MET A 110 -4.74 -11.77 0.57
C MET A 110 -5.77 -10.63 0.59
N PHE A 111 -7.06 -10.96 0.74
CA PHE A 111 -8.12 -9.95 0.87
C PHE A 111 -7.94 -9.08 2.11
N ALA A 112 -7.69 -9.70 3.27
CA ALA A 112 -7.46 -9.01 4.53
C ALA A 112 -6.24 -8.09 4.47
N ILE A 113 -5.13 -8.54 3.87
CA ILE A 113 -3.93 -7.72 3.64
C ILE A 113 -4.27 -6.52 2.75
N GLY A 114 -4.92 -6.73 1.62
CA GLY A 114 -5.29 -5.65 0.70
C GLY A 114 -6.21 -4.62 1.35
N LEU A 115 -7.22 -5.07 2.10
CA LEU A 115 -8.15 -4.21 2.82
C LEU A 115 -7.43 -3.41 3.92
N ALA A 116 -6.55 -4.05 4.69
CA ALA A 116 -5.75 -3.39 5.72
C ALA A 116 -4.85 -2.29 5.13
N ILE A 117 -4.23 -2.53 3.96
CA ILE A 117 -3.44 -1.53 3.25
C ILE A 117 -4.33 -0.34 2.87
N ILE A 118 -5.48 -0.56 2.24
CA ILE A 118 -6.37 0.53 1.77
C ILE A 118 -6.92 1.34 2.95
N ILE A 119 -7.40 0.67 4.02
CA ILE A 119 -7.89 1.36 5.23
C ILE A 119 -6.76 2.15 5.90
N GLY A 120 -5.57 1.55 6.02
CA GLY A 120 -4.40 2.22 6.55
C GLY A 120 -4.04 3.48 5.76
N LEU A 121 -4.06 3.42 4.43
CA LEU A 121 -3.84 4.58 3.56
C LEU A 121 -4.88 5.68 3.81
N MET A 122 -6.16 5.33 3.89
CA MET A 122 -7.23 6.32 4.14
C MET A 122 -7.05 7.04 5.48
N TYR A 123 -6.52 6.35 6.50
CA TYR A 123 -6.29 6.93 7.82
C TYR A 123 -5.02 7.79 7.87
N PHE A 124 -3.90 7.29 7.32
CA PHE A 124 -2.59 7.93 7.45
C PHE A 124 -2.23 8.91 6.33
N GLN A 125 -2.97 8.93 5.21
CA GLN A 125 -2.67 9.80 4.06
C GLN A 125 -2.74 11.30 4.39
N ARG A 126 -3.46 11.68 5.46
CA ARG A 126 -3.57 13.07 5.91
C ARG A 126 -2.33 13.56 6.68
N GLU A 127 -1.60 12.66 7.32
CA GLU A 127 -0.46 13.00 8.20
C GLU A 127 0.89 12.59 7.63
N LEU A 128 0.91 11.57 6.76
CA LEU A 128 2.13 10.97 6.22
C LEU A 128 2.09 10.97 4.69
N HIS A 129 3.19 11.39 4.06
CA HIS A 129 3.38 11.22 2.61
C HIS A 129 3.60 9.74 2.30
N VAL A 130 2.49 9.00 2.17
CA VAL A 130 2.53 7.56 1.90
C VAL A 130 2.75 7.35 0.39
N PRO A 131 3.70 6.48 -0.01
CA PRO A 131 3.99 6.25 -1.41
C PRO A 131 2.81 5.62 -2.19
N ASP A 132 2.53 6.12 -3.39
CA ASP A 132 1.42 5.67 -4.25
C ASP A 132 1.44 4.19 -4.61
N TYR A 133 2.62 3.56 -4.61
CA TYR A 133 2.73 2.13 -4.91
C TYR A 133 2.03 1.24 -3.87
N LEU A 134 1.85 1.69 -2.62
CA LEU A 134 1.08 0.98 -1.61
C LEU A 134 -0.40 0.84 -1.99
N TYR A 135 -0.99 1.90 -2.54
CA TYR A 135 -2.36 1.85 -3.04
C TYR A 135 -2.52 0.74 -4.09
N TRP A 136 -1.61 0.70 -5.07
CA TRP A 136 -1.66 -0.32 -6.12
C TRP A 136 -1.41 -1.73 -5.61
N LEU A 137 -0.55 -1.91 -4.58
CA LEU A 137 -0.36 -3.21 -3.92
C LEU A 137 -1.64 -3.66 -3.21
N GLY A 138 -2.33 -2.75 -2.51
CA GLY A 138 -3.60 -3.04 -1.85
C GLY A 138 -4.69 -3.44 -2.84
N VAL A 139 -4.86 -2.68 -3.93
CA VAL A 139 -5.81 -3.00 -5.00
C VAL A 139 -5.47 -4.34 -5.65
N PHE A 140 -4.19 -4.58 -5.98
CA PHE A 140 -3.74 -5.85 -6.54
C PHE A 140 -4.08 -7.02 -5.63
N SER A 141 -3.79 -6.90 -4.32
CA SER A 141 -4.06 -7.93 -3.33
C SER A 141 -5.56 -8.29 -3.25
N ILE A 142 -6.45 -7.29 -3.29
CA ILE A 142 -7.91 -7.50 -3.28
C ILE A 142 -8.36 -8.21 -4.56
N VAL A 143 -7.92 -7.76 -5.74
CA VAL A 143 -8.34 -8.34 -7.02
C VAL A 143 -7.83 -9.79 -7.15
N VAL A 144 -6.57 -10.07 -6.74
CA VAL A 144 -6.00 -11.42 -6.68
C VAL A 144 -6.81 -12.32 -5.74
N ALA A 145 -7.19 -11.80 -4.57
CA ALA A 145 -7.97 -12.54 -3.58
C ALA A 145 -9.32 -12.99 -4.14
N PHE A 146 -10.03 -12.10 -4.84
CA PHE A 146 -11.29 -12.44 -5.50
C PHE A 146 -11.10 -13.50 -6.57
N TRP A 147 -10.13 -13.32 -7.49
CA TRP A 147 -9.84 -14.31 -8.51
C TRP A 147 -9.46 -15.66 -7.91
N SER A 148 -8.54 -15.67 -6.96
CA SER A 148 -8.08 -16.88 -6.28
C SER A 148 -9.22 -17.56 -5.52
N GLY A 149 -10.10 -16.81 -4.86
CA GLY A 149 -11.28 -17.33 -4.15
C GLY A 149 -12.27 -18.07 -5.08
N ILE A 150 -12.54 -17.50 -6.26
CA ILE A 150 -13.38 -18.15 -7.27
C ILE A 150 -12.75 -19.46 -7.75
N GLN A 151 -11.43 -19.48 -7.94
CA GLN A 151 -10.69 -20.66 -8.39
C GLN A 151 -10.62 -21.80 -7.35
N THR A 152 -10.99 -21.56 -6.08
CA THR A 152 -11.07 -22.64 -5.06
C THR A 152 -12.16 -23.66 -5.34
N GLN A 153 -13.10 -23.37 -6.22
CA GLN A 153 -14.24 -24.23 -6.58
C GLN A 153 -15.24 -24.48 -5.44
N ILE A 154 -15.03 -23.91 -4.26
CA ILE A 154 -15.97 -24.03 -3.13
C ILE A 154 -17.31 -23.36 -3.46
N ILE A 155 -17.27 -22.26 -4.23
CA ILE A 155 -18.49 -21.56 -4.67
C ILE A 155 -19.39 -22.47 -5.51
N SER A 156 -18.82 -23.38 -6.31
CA SER A 156 -19.58 -24.32 -7.14
C SER A 156 -20.29 -25.44 -6.33
N LEU A 157 -19.90 -25.65 -5.06
CA LEU A 157 -20.65 -26.51 -4.14
C LEU A 157 -21.98 -25.87 -3.70
N ILE A 158 -22.02 -24.54 -3.63
CA ILE A 158 -23.20 -23.77 -3.19
C ILE A 158 -24.11 -23.48 -4.38
N TYR A 159 -23.51 -23.13 -5.53
CA TYR A 159 -24.23 -22.75 -6.74
C TYR A 159 -23.93 -23.76 -7.86
N ALA A 160 -24.83 -24.75 -8.03
CA ALA A 160 -24.70 -25.79 -9.06
C ALA A 160 -24.68 -25.22 -10.50
N GLN A 161 -25.33 -24.07 -10.76
CA GLN A 161 -25.36 -23.40 -12.06
C GLN A 161 -24.41 -22.17 -12.04
N ASN A 162 -23.14 -22.40 -12.34
CA ASN A 162 -22.08 -21.38 -12.15
C ASN A 162 -21.65 -20.70 -13.47
N VAL A 163 -22.55 -20.48 -14.43
CA VAL A 163 -22.23 -19.76 -15.68
C VAL A 163 -21.71 -18.36 -15.37
N ARG A 164 -22.41 -17.60 -14.52
CA ARG A 164 -21.97 -16.24 -14.10
C ARG A 164 -20.67 -16.26 -13.32
N GLY A 165 -20.48 -17.21 -12.42
CA GLY A 165 -19.23 -17.34 -11.67
C GLY A 165 -18.02 -17.50 -12.57
N ASN A 166 -18.14 -18.30 -13.63
CA ASN A 166 -17.07 -18.44 -14.62
C ASN A 166 -16.83 -17.14 -15.41
N GLN A 167 -17.88 -16.44 -15.84
CA GLN A 167 -17.73 -15.16 -16.54
C GLN A 167 -17.04 -14.14 -15.65
N VAL A 168 -17.43 -14.04 -14.37
CA VAL A 168 -16.78 -13.16 -13.39
C VAL A 168 -15.32 -13.53 -13.18
N ALA A 169 -14.98 -14.83 -13.12
CA ALA A 169 -13.59 -15.29 -12.97
C ALA A 169 -12.69 -14.77 -14.10
N PHE A 170 -13.17 -14.81 -15.36
CA PHE A 170 -12.44 -14.30 -16.52
C PHE A 170 -12.28 -12.78 -16.50
N ILE A 171 -13.35 -12.05 -16.11
CA ILE A 171 -13.29 -10.58 -15.97
C ILE A 171 -12.28 -10.20 -14.90
N VAL A 172 -12.36 -10.78 -13.71
CA VAL A 172 -11.45 -10.48 -12.59
C VAL A 172 -10.02 -10.86 -12.95
N PHE A 173 -9.81 -11.99 -13.66
CA PHE A 173 -8.50 -12.35 -14.19
C PHE A 173 -7.93 -11.24 -15.08
N GLN A 174 -8.69 -10.74 -16.03
CA GLN A 174 -8.23 -9.68 -16.93
C GLN A 174 -7.95 -8.35 -16.18
N MET A 175 -8.58 -8.11 -15.04
CA MET A 175 -8.33 -6.92 -14.21
C MET A 175 -7.04 -6.99 -13.38
N LEU A 176 -6.38 -8.15 -13.23
CA LEU A 176 -5.18 -8.31 -12.40
C LEU A 176 -3.96 -7.53 -12.92
N LEU A 177 -3.84 -7.37 -14.24
CA LEU A 177 -2.63 -6.80 -14.85
C LEU A 177 -2.42 -5.33 -14.47
N ILE A 178 -3.46 -4.51 -14.55
CA ILE A 178 -3.34 -3.06 -14.33
C ILE A 178 -2.79 -2.72 -12.94
N PRO A 179 -3.33 -3.25 -11.82
CA PRO A 179 -2.78 -2.97 -10.51
C PRO A 179 -1.33 -3.47 -10.34
N LEU A 180 -0.99 -4.62 -10.94
CA LEU A 180 0.36 -5.17 -10.86
C LEU A 180 1.39 -4.30 -11.60
N VAL A 181 1.11 -3.92 -12.86
CA VAL A 181 2.03 -3.05 -13.62
C VAL A 181 2.12 -1.66 -13.02
N SER A 182 1.02 -1.14 -12.45
CA SER A 182 0.99 0.14 -11.75
C SER A 182 1.81 0.10 -10.46
N PHE A 183 1.72 -0.99 -9.69
CA PHE A 183 2.57 -1.21 -8.53
C PHE A 183 4.04 -1.19 -8.93
N VAL A 184 4.44 -1.98 -9.93
CA VAL A 184 5.85 -2.07 -10.37
C VAL A 184 6.34 -0.74 -10.93
N LYS A 185 5.53 -0.02 -11.72
CA LYS A 185 5.85 1.32 -12.23
C LYS A 185 6.21 2.28 -11.08
N ASN A 186 5.30 2.42 -10.12
CA ASN A 186 5.48 3.36 -9.01
C ASN A 186 6.58 2.91 -8.04
N PHE A 187 6.70 1.60 -7.78
CA PHE A 187 7.79 1.04 -6.97
C PHE A 187 9.18 1.26 -7.58
N CYS A 188 9.27 1.24 -8.91
CA CYS A 188 10.47 1.58 -9.66
C CYS A 188 10.63 3.08 -9.93
N GLU A 189 9.74 3.94 -9.42
CA GLU A 189 9.79 5.40 -9.58
C GLU A 189 9.89 5.83 -11.05
N VAL A 190 9.10 5.20 -11.92
CA VAL A 190 9.04 5.54 -13.35
C VAL A 190 7.97 6.63 -13.52
N GLU A 191 8.38 7.84 -13.88
CA GLU A 191 7.49 8.99 -14.01
C GLU A 191 6.50 8.82 -15.17
N GLU A 192 6.96 8.87 -16.40
CA GLU A 192 6.14 8.71 -17.60
C GLU A 192 6.60 7.53 -18.45
N SER A 193 5.65 6.74 -18.97
CA SER A 193 5.97 5.61 -19.84
C SER A 193 4.81 5.36 -20.83
N LYS A 194 5.01 5.74 -22.08
CA LYS A 194 4.06 5.44 -23.17
C LYS A 194 3.78 3.93 -23.31
N ILE A 195 4.78 3.09 -22.96
CA ILE A 195 4.61 1.63 -23.01
C ILE A 195 3.65 1.19 -21.90
N TYR A 196 3.80 1.70 -20.67
CA TYR A 196 2.85 1.44 -19.58
C TYR A 196 1.43 1.86 -19.98
N ASP A 197 1.26 3.08 -20.49
CA ASP A 197 -0.05 3.59 -20.90
C ASP A 197 -0.64 2.71 -22.02
N GLY A 198 0.18 2.29 -22.97
CA GLY A 198 -0.21 1.36 -24.03
C GLY A 198 -0.66 0.00 -23.50
N ILE A 199 0.04 -0.57 -22.49
CA ILE A 199 -0.36 -1.83 -21.84
C ILE A 199 -1.71 -1.67 -21.14
N CYS A 200 -1.90 -0.60 -20.36
CA CYS A 200 -3.15 -0.33 -19.66
C CYS A 200 -4.32 -0.18 -20.63
N VAL A 201 -4.15 0.63 -21.68
CA VAL A 201 -5.19 0.85 -22.70
C VAL A 201 -5.50 -0.47 -23.43
N ALA A 202 -4.49 -1.21 -23.87
CA ALA A 202 -4.68 -2.51 -24.53
C ALA A 202 -5.44 -3.49 -23.64
N ASN A 203 -5.11 -3.55 -22.34
CA ASN A 203 -5.80 -4.43 -21.39
C ASN A 203 -7.27 -4.04 -21.24
N VAL A 204 -7.59 -2.75 -21.10
CA VAL A 204 -8.98 -2.26 -21.01
C VAL A 204 -9.74 -2.55 -22.30
N VAL A 205 -9.14 -2.29 -23.47
CA VAL A 205 -9.77 -2.55 -24.77
C VAL A 205 -10.08 -4.05 -24.92
N ILE A 206 -9.13 -4.92 -24.56
CA ILE A 206 -9.35 -6.37 -24.64
C ILE A 206 -10.45 -6.79 -23.67
N LEU A 207 -10.47 -6.30 -22.44
CA LEU A 207 -11.52 -6.57 -21.46
C LEU A 207 -12.91 -6.19 -22.02
N VAL A 208 -13.03 -5.00 -22.63
CA VAL A 208 -14.29 -4.53 -23.22
C VAL A 208 -14.66 -5.40 -24.43
N VAL A 209 -13.73 -5.66 -25.35
CA VAL A 209 -13.99 -6.47 -26.56
C VAL A 209 -14.41 -7.88 -26.20
N THR A 210 -13.66 -8.56 -25.30
CA THR A 210 -14.01 -9.94 -24.90
C THR A 210 -15.34 -9.99 -24.17
N THR A 211 -15.66 -8.98 -23.36
CA THR A 211 -16.96 -8.87 -22.67
C THR A 211 -18.10 -8.65 -23.68
N VAL A 212 -17.93 -7.78 -24.65
CA VAL A 212 -18.96 -7.57 -25.71
C VAL A 212 -19.17 -8.83 -26.54
N LEU A 213 -18.09 -9.52 -26.95
CA LEU A 213 -18.19 -10.77 -27.71
C LEU A 213 -18.92 -11.87 -26.92
N GLN A 214 -18.67 -11.95 -25.60
CA GLN A 214 -19.35 -12.89 -24.71
C GLN A 214 -20.86 -12.58 -24.62
N PHE A 215 -21.23 -11.32 -24.35
CA PHE A 215 -22.64 -10.95 -24.15
C PHE A 215 -23.45 -10.96 -25.47
N LEU A 216 -22.79 -10.82 -26.62
CA LEU A 216 -23.41 -11.01 -27.94
C LEU A 216 -23.52 -12.50 -28.33
N GLY A 217 -22.97 -13.44 -27.56
CA GLY A 217 -22.94 -14.87 -27.85
C GLY A 217 -22.06 -15.23 -29.06
N ILE A 218 -21.18 -14.34 -29.52
CA ILE A 218 -20.32 -14.55 -30.70
C ILE A 218 -19.15 -15.45 -30.32
N ARG A 219 -18.46 -15.12 -29.22
CA ARG A 219 -17.30 -15.84 -28.69
C ARG A 219 -17.34 -15.86 -27.17
N ASP A 220 -17.05 -17.02 -26.58
CA ASP A 220 -16.90 -17.15 -25.13
C ASP A 220 -15.55 -16.58 -24.65
N TYR A 221 -15.48 -16.16 -23.37
CA TYR A 221 -14.22 -15.72 -22.75
C TYR A 221 -13.08 -16.73 -22.91
N ARG A 222 -13.40 -18.04 -22.85
CA ARG A 222 -12.40 -19.10 -23.04
C ARG A 222 -11.79 -19.04 -24.44
N GLU A 223 -12.59 -18.78 -25.48
CA GLU A 223 -12.12 -18.67 -26.86
C GLU A 223 -11.29 -17.42 -27.11
N THR A 224 -11.42 -16.40 -26.26
CA THR A 224 -10.77 -15.08 -26.40
C THR A 224 -9.67 -14.82 -25.39
N ILE A 225 -9.48 -15.67 -24.36
CA ILE A 225 -8.54 -15.49 -23.24
C ILE A 225 -7.07 -15.32 -23.71
N TRP A 226 -6.71 -15.92 -24.86
CA TRP A 226 -5.38 -15.77 -25.42
C TRP A 226 -4.99 -14.30 -25.70
N MET A 227 -5.95 -13.41 -25.99
CA MET A 227 -5.72 -11.98 -26.17
C MET A 227 -5.20 -11.37 -24.86
N ALA A 228 -5.78 -11.74 -23.74
CA ALA A 228 -5.30 -11.32 -22.42
C ALA A 228 -3.89 -11.85 -22.14
N TYR A 229 -3.59 -13.11 -22.46
CA TYR A 229 -2.26 -13.69 -22.27
C TYR A 229 -1.18 -12.96 -23.05
N VAL A 230 -1.47 -12.49 -24.27
CA VAL A 230 -0.52 -11.69 -25.05
C VAL A 230 -0.19 -10.38 -24.34
N VAL A 231 -1.18 -9.65 -23.84
CA VAL A 231 -0.96 -8.38 -23.13
C VAL A 231 -0.27 -8.61 -21.79
N TYR A 232 -0.60 -9.71 -21.08
CA TYR A 232 0.10 -10.13 -19.87
C TYR A 232 1.58 -10.40 -20.16
N GLY A 233 1.89 -11.13 -21.23
CA GLY A 233 3.27 -11.38 -21.65
C GLY A 233 4.06 -10.10 -21.91
N ILE A 234 3.46 -9.15 -22.65
CA ILE A 234 4.06 -7.84 -22.90
C ILE A 234 4.26 -7.07 -21.57
N GLY A 235 3.26 -7.08 -20.68
CA GLY A 235 3.34 -6.45 -19.37
C GLY A 235 4.45 -7.03 -18.50
N PHE A 236 4.58 -8.36 -18.44
CA PHE A 236 5.65 -9.01 -17.69
C PHE A 236 7.04 -8.71 -18.25
N LEU A 237 7.22 -8.74 -19.57
CA LEU A 237 8.48 -8.38 -20.23
C LEU A 237 8.86 -6.92 -19.93
N TRP A 238 7.89 -6.01 -19.98
CA TRP A 238 8.11 -4.62 -19.62
C TRP A 238 8.51 -4.46 -18.15
N MET A 239 7.82 -5.14 -17.22
CA MET A 239 8.15 -5.11 -15.79
C MET A 239 9.57 -5.63 -15.53
N LEU A 240 9.96 -6.76 -16.13
CA LEU A 240 11.30 -7.31 -16.01
C LEU A 240 12.37 -6.36 -16.59
N TRP A 241 12.08 -5.73 -17.71
CA TRP A 241 12.98 -4.74 -18.33
C TRP A 241 13.20 -3.52 -17.42
N ILE A 242 12.13 -2.95 -16.85
CA ILE A 242 12.20 -1.80 -15.93
C ILE A 242 13.01 -2.17 -14.67
N VAL A 243 12.68 -3.29 -14.05
CA VAL A 243 13.39 -3.77 -12.85
C VAL A 243 14.87 -4.02 -13.18
N GLY A 244 15.18 -4.66 -14.31
CA GLY A 244 16.53 -4.87 -14.78
C GLY A 244 17.30 -3.57 -14.99
N LYS A 245 16.68 -2.58 -15.63
CA LYS A 245 17.25 -1.24 -15.80
C LYS A 245 17.58 -0.58 -14.45
N ARG A 246 16.68 -0.66 -13.46
CA ARG A 246 16.89 -0.12 -12.10
C ARG A 246 17.98 -0.89 -11.33
N ILE A 247 18.13 -2.19 -11.53
CA ILE A 247 19.22 -2.97 -10.92
C ILE A 247 20.59 -2.47 -11.42
N VAL A 248 20.70 -2.14 -12.71
CA VAL A 248 21.97 -1.66 -13.31
C VAL A 248 22.27 -0.22 -12.89
N GLN A 249 21.27 0.66 -12.84
CA GLN A 249 21.42 2.10 -12.61
C GLN A 249 21.35 2.51 -11.13
N GLY A 250 20.75 1.68 -10.26
CA GLY A 250 20.45 2.02 -8.87
C GLY A 250 21.66 1.95 -7.93
N LYS A 251 21.63 2.75 -6.86
CA LYS A 251 22.58 2.71 -5.75
C LYS A 251 22.49 1.37 -5.01
N LYS A 252 23.55 0.96 -4.29
CA LYS A 252 23.67 -0.36 -3.64
C LYS A 252 22.44 -0.78 -2.83
N LYS A 253 21.81 0.13 -2.09
CA LYS A 253 20.62 -0.14 -1.26
C LYS A 253 19.36 -0.36 -2.10
N GLU A 254 19.14 0.48 -3.12
CA GLU A 254 18.04 0.37 -4.08
C GLU A 254 18.17 -0.90 -4.92
N ARG A 255 19.39 -1.20 -5.36
CA ARG A 255 19.73 -2.40 -6.14
C ARG A 255 19.28 -3.69 -5.45
N ARG A 256 19.46 -3.81 -4.12
CA ARG A 256 19.02 -5.01 -3.37
C ARG A 256 17.50 -5.17 -3.43
N ARG A 257 16.74 -4.09 -3.26
CA ARG A 257 15.26 -4.10 -3.36
C ARG A 257 14.81 -4.50 -4.75
N MET A 258 15.44 -3.96 -5.80
CA MET A 258 15.13 -4.29 -7.19
C MET A 258 15.46 -5.73 -7.55
N ILE A 259 16.55 -6.29 -6.99
CA ILE A 259 16.88 -7.71 -7.18
C ILE A 259 15.77 -8.59 -6.57
N ILE A 260 15.30 -8.30 -5.34
CA ILE A 260 14.23 -9.07 -4.71
C ILE A 260 12.94 -8.95 -5.54
N GLN A 261 12.59 -7.75 -6.00
CA GLN A 261 11.44 -7.54 -6.88
C GLN A 261 11.55 -8.36 -8.17
N GLY A 262 12.73 -8.37 -8.80
CA GLY A 262 12.97 -9.15 -10.02
C GLY A 262 12.86 -10.66 -9.80
N LEU A 263 13.38 -11.17 -8.68
CA LEU A 263 13.24 -12.58 -8.30
C LEU A 263 11.79 -12.96 -8.06
N CYS A 264 11.02 -12.14 -7.34
CA CYS A 264 9.61 -12.40 -7.10
C CYS A 264 8.77 -12.33 -8.39
N LEU A 265 9.07 -11.41 -9.31
CA LEU A 265 8.42 -11.40 -10.63
C LEU A 265 8.78 -12.64 -11.46
N GLY A 266 10.04 -13.10 -11.40
CA GLY A 266 10.48 -14.34 -12.04
C GLY A 266 9.75 -15.57 -11.47
N GLU A 267 9.59 -15.63 -10.15
CA GLU A 267 8.82 -16.66 -9.46
C GLU A 267 7.34 -16.66 -9.93
N LEU A 268 6.70 -15.49 -9.95
CA LEU A 268 5.34 -15.36 -10.45
C LEU A 268 5.22 -15.85 -11.90
N LEU A 269 6.12 -15.43 -12.77
CA LEU A 269 6.11 -15.85 -14.17
C LEU A 269 6.25 -17.38 -14.30
N PHE A 270 7.12 -17.98 -13.50
CA PHE A 270 7.32 -19.43 -13.48
C PHE A 270 6.07 -20.18 -13.06
N PHE A 271 5.47 -19.82 -11.90
CA PHE A 271 4.30 -20.55 -11.38
C PHE A 271 3.03 -20.28 -12.16
N VAL A 272 2.81 -19.04 -12.63
CA VAL A 272 1.68 -18.72 -13.52
C VAL A 272 1.83 -19.46 -14.87
N GLY A 273 3.04 -19.49 -15.42
CA GLY A 273 3.34 -20.24 -16.65
C GLY A 273 3.13 -21.75 -16.46
N TYR A 274 3.55 -22.30 -15.33
CA TYR A 274 3.35 -23.71 -14.99
C TYR A 274 1.85 -24.06 -14.89
N ASP A 275 1.09 -23.29 -14.13
CA ASP A 275 -0.37 -23.51 -13.99
C ASP A 275 -1.08 -23.32 -15.34
N MET A 276 -0.63 -22.40 -16.19
CA MET A 276 -1.15 -22.21 -17.55
C MET A 276 -0.89 -23.43 -18.44
N VAL A 277 0.32 -23.99 -18.40
CA VAL A 277 0.65 -25.21 -19.18
C VAL A 277 -0.23 -26.37 -18.68
N ARG A 278 -0.39 -26.54 -17.37
CA ARG A 278 -1.31 -27.55 -16.80
C ARG A 278 -2.76 -27.35 -17.26
N TYR A 279 -3.23 -26.11 -17.28
CA TYR A 279 -4.57 -25.79 -17.77
C TYR A 279 -4.76 -26.17 -19.25
N LEU A 280 -3.76 -25.94 -20.08
CA LEU A 280 -3.76 -26.31 -21.50
C LEU A 280 -3.69 -27.83 -21.70
N GLN A 281 -2.97 -28.54 -20.82
CA GLN A 281 -2.88 -30.00 -20.82
C GLN A 281 -4.13 -30.71 -20.23
N CYS A 282 -5.16 -29.93 -19.89
CA CYS A 282 -6.45 -30.44 -19.43
C CYS A 282 -6.49 -31.05 -18.03
N GLU A 283 -5.54 -30.80 -17.16
CA GLU A 283 -5.65 -31.14 -15.75
C GLU A 283 -6.64 -30.17 -15.05
N THR A 284 -7.84 -30.68 -14.78
CA THR A 284 -9.04 -29.85 -14.52
C THR A 284 -9.25 -29.39 -13.09
N VAL A 285 -8.39 -29.73 -12.14
CA VAL A 285 -8.80 -29.63 -10.73
C VAL A 285 -8.58 -28.28 -10.07
N ASP A 286 -7.51 -27.56 -10.37
CA ASP A 286 -7.24 -26.19 -9.87
C ASP A 286 -6.23 -25.49 -10.76
N SER A 287 -6.74 -24.63 -11.64
CA SER A 287 -5.90 -23.90 -12.61
C SER A 287 -4.99 -22.84 -11.96
N ALA A 288 -5.15 -22.55 -10.67
CA ALA A 288 -4.38 -21.58 -9.92
C ALA A 288 -3.64 -22.18 -8.72
N ARG A 289 -3.36 -23.48 -8.74
CA ARG A 289 -2.89 -24.21 -7.56
C ARG A 289 -1.58 -23.66 -6.99
N LEU A 290 -0.57 -23.45 -7.83
CA LEU A 290 0.74 -22.97 -7.39
C LEU A 290 0.85 -21.45 -7.49
N SER A 291 0.29 -20.85 -8.53
CA SER A 291 0.30 -19.39 -8.71
C SER A 291 -0.38 -18.64 -7.56
N ARG A 292 -1.38 -19.21 -6.93
CA ARG A 292 -2.04 -18.66 -5.73
C ARG A 292 -1.06 -18.41 -4.59
N TYR A 293 -0.25 -19.39 -4.27
CA TYR A 293 0.74 -19.28 -3.19
C TYR A 293 1.91 -18.38 -3.56
N ALA A 294 2.34 -18.40 -4.83
CA ALA A 294 3.33 -17.47 -5.35
C ALA A 294 2.83 -16.01 -5.28
N LEU A 295 1.57 -15.76 -5.62
CA LEU A 295 0.94 -14.44 -5.49
C LEU A 295 0.85 -13.98 -4.04
N LEU A 296 0.48 -14.86 -3.11
CA LEU A 296 0.48 -14.55 -1.68
C LEU A 296 1.89 -14.23 -1.19
N ALA A 297 2.88 -15.04 -1.55
CA ALA A 297 4.28 -14.81 -1.20
C ALA A 297 4.78 -13.47 -1.76
N TYR A 298 4.48 -13.16 -3.03
CA TYR A 298 4.78 -11.88 -3.64
C TYR A 298 4.20 -10.70 -2.85
N ILE A 299 2.91 -10.75 -2.51
CA ILE A 299 2.24 -9.68 -1.75
C ILE A 299 2.90 -9.48 -0.39
N VAL A 300 3.16 -10.58 0.35
CA VAL A 300 3.77 -10.52 1.68
C VAL A 300 5.20 -9.98 1.62
N ILE A 301 6.02 -10.45 0.67
CA ILE A 301 7.41 -9.99 0.51
C ILE A 301 7.42 -8.50 0.15
N MET A 302 6.56 -8.07 -0.79
CA MET A 302 6.49 -6.66 -1.18
C MET A 302 6.00 -5.79 -0.02
N LEU A 303 5.01 -6.23 0.74
CA LEU A 303 4.54 -5.53 1.94
C LEU A 303 5.66 -5.36 2.98
N CYS A 304 6.45 -6.41 3.23
CA CYS A 304 7.60 -6.34 4.14
C CYS A 304 8.66 -5.33 3.68
N ILE A 305 8.99 -5.33 2.38
CA ILE A 305 9.97 -4.37 1.81
C ILE A 305 9.46 -2.94 1.94
N VAL A 306 8.19 -2.73 1.62
CA VAL A 306 7.55 -1.42 1.70
C VAL A 306 7.51 -0.92 3.15
N PHE A 307 7.10 -1.77 4.09
CA PHE A 307 7.06 -1.44 5.51
C PHE A 307 8.45 -1.06 6.05
N GLN A 308 9.48 -1.86 5.74
CA GLN A 308 10.86 -1.54 6.13
C GLN A 308 11.33 -0.20 5.58
N ASN A 309 10.95 0.13 4.34
CA ASN A 309 11.29 1.40 3.72
C ASN A 309 10.59 2.58 4.39
N SER A 310 9.30 2.44 4.70
CA SER A 310 8.50 3.47 5.38
C SER A 310 9.04 3.76 6.79
N VAL A 311 9.33 2.74 7.58
CA VAL A 311 9.94 2.90 8.92
C VAL A 311 11.31 3.59 8.84
N HIS A 312 12.10 3.29 7.80
CA HIS A 312 13.39 3.94 7.61
C HIS A 312 13.25 5.43 7.27
N LEU A 313 12.30 5.80 6.42
CA LEU A 313 12.02 7.19 6.07
C LEU A 313 11.52 7.99 7.28
N MET A 314 10.65 7.41 8.12
CA MET A 314 10.20 8.03 9.37
C MET A 314 11.36 8.34 10.31
N ARG A 315 12.26 7.37 10.53
CA ARG A 315 13.45 7.57 11.38
C ARG A 315 14.38 8.67 10.85
N LEU A 316 14.55 8.73 9.52
CA LEU A 316 15.32 9.84 8.91
C LEU A 316 14.63 11.19 9.13
N GLY A 317 13.31 11.26 8.99
CA GLY A 317 12.54 12.47 9.27
C GLY A 317 12.71 12.95 10.71
N GLU A 318 12.59 12.06 11.70
CA GLU A 318 12.83 12.38 13.12
C GLU A 318 14.26 12.86 13.37
N GLN A 319 15.26 12.22 12.74
CA GLN A 319 16.65 12.66 12.86
C GLN A 319 16.85 14.05 12.27
N PHE A 320 16.28 14.34 11.10
CA PHE A 320 16.33 15.69 10.49
C PHE A 320 15.64 16.73 11.36
N GLU A 321 14.49 16.41 11.95
CA GLU A 321 13.79 17.33 12.86
C GLU A 321 14.61 17.63 14.11
N ASN A 322 15.23 16.61 14.71
CA ASN A 322 16.09 16.80 15.88
C ASN A 322 17.35 17.63 15.57
N ILE A 323 18.03 17.35 14.45
CA ILE A 323 19.17 18.16 14.00
C ILE A 323 18.73 19.60 13.71
N SER A 324 17.55 19.77 13.10
CA SER A 324 17.00 21.12 12.84
C SER A 324 16.65 21.86 14.13
N LYS A 325 16.14 21.17 15.16
CA LYS A 325 15.88 21.78 16.48
C LYS A 325 17.18 22.18 17.17
N GLU A 326 18.21 21.34 17.17
CA GLU A 326 19.52 21.67 17.71
C GLU A 326 20.20 22.83 16.96
N ALA A 327 20.04 22.85 15.63
CA ALA A 327 20.56 23.93 14.78
C ALA A 327 19.85 25.29 14.98
N ARG A 328 18.75 25.35 15.75
CA ARG A 328 18.00 26.60 16.04
C ARG A 328 18.35 27.25 17.38
N ILE A 329 19.28 26.69 18.13
CA ILE A 329 19.73 27.22 19.43
C ILE A 329 21.11 27.89 19.25
N ASP A 330 21.31 29.06 19.85
CA ASP A 330 22.60 29.70 19.91
C ASP A 330 23.50 28.99 20.93
N ALA A 331 24.69 28.61 20.49
CA ALA A 331 25.60 27.80 21.29
C ALA A 331 26.09 28.53 22.59
N LEU A 332 26.23 29.86 22.52
CA LEU A 332 26.74 30.67 23.62
C LEU A 332 25.64 30.98 24.65
N THR A 333 24.51 31.53 24.19
CA THR A 333 23.46 32.07 25.07
C THR A 333 22.34 31.07 25.37
N LYS A 334 22.27 29.94 24.63
CA LYS A 334 21.17 28.97 24.69
C LYS A 334 19.79 29.53 24.29
N LEU A 335 19.72 30.76 23.85
CA LEU A 335 18.51 31.32 23.24
C LEU A 335 18.27 30.75 21.84
N SER A 336 17.10 30.97 21.29
CA SER A 336 16.83 30.70 19.89
C SER A 336 17.74 31.58 19.00
N ASN A 337 18.31 30.99 17.95
CA ASN A 337 19.21 31.69 17.05
C ASN A 337 18.48 32.37 15.88
N ARG A 338 19.22 33.00 14.98
CA ARG A 338 18.72 33.67 13.78
C ARG A 338 17.89 32.75 12.89
N THR A 339 18.31 31.50 12.71
CA THR A 339 17.57 30.51 11.90
C THR A 339 16.20 30.20 12.51
N ALA A 340 16.12 30.13 13.85
CA ALA A 340 14.85 29.95 14.54
C ALA A 340 13.97 31.21 14.37
N PHE A 341 14.53 32.41 14.47
CA PHE A 341 13.80 33.67 14.26
C PHE A 341 13.20 33.77 12.86
N GLU A 342 13.99 33.53 11.81
CA GLU A 342 13.54 33.58 10.42
C GLU A 342 12.43 32.55 10.15
N HIS A 343 12.56 31.33 10.69
CA HIS A 343 11.54 30.28 10.56
C HIS A 343 10.24 30.63 11.30
N ASP A 344 10.35 31.07 12.55
CA ASP A 344 9.18 31.39 13.37
C ASP A 344 8.44 32.60 12.79
N LEU A 345 9.17 33.57 12.21
CA LEU A 345 8.61 34.75 11.54
C LEU A 345 7.75 34.36 10.31
N MET A 346 8.12 33.32 9.56
CA MET A 346 7.35 32.86 8.40
C MET A 346 5.98 32.25 8.78
N SER A 347 5.89 31.70 9.98
CA SER A 347 4.65 31.08 10.52
C SER A 347 3.89 32.01 11.47
N TYR A 348 4.39 33.26 11.69
CA TYR A 348 3.85 34.18 12.67
C TYR A 348 2.65 34.94 12.10
N GLU A 349 1.49 34.73 12.70
CA GLU A 349 0.33 35.58 12.44
C GLU A 349 0.31 36.76 13.40
N ALA A 350 0.67 37.96 12.89
CA ALA A 350 0.69 39.17 13.67
C ALA A 350 -0.73 39.50 14.19
N THR A 351 -0.88 39.55 15.50
CA THR A 351 -2.10 40.06 16.17
C THR A 351 -1.93 41.52 16.55
N GLN A 352 -3.01 42.26 16.81
CA GLN A 352 -2.97 43.67 17.22
C GLN A 352 -2.17 43.93 18.53
N LYS A 353 -1.88 42.84 19.29
CA LYS A 353 -1.14 42.88 20.56
C LYS A 353 0.25 42.30 20.48
N SER A 354 0.82 42.19 19.29
CA SER A 354 2.16 41.64 19.11
C SER A 354 3.20 42.74 18.96
N ALA A 355 4.36 42.54 19.55
CA ALA A 355 5.50 43.49 19.42
C ALA A 355 6.81 42.74 19.18
N ALA A 356 7.63 43.26 18.29
CA ALA A 356 9.01 42.82 18.12
C ALA A 356 9.96 43.89 18.71
N VAL A 357 10.79 43.48 19.66
CA VAL A 357 11.75 44.34 20.36
C VAL A 357 13.15 43.94 19.96
N MET A 358 13.86 44.86 19.35
CA MET A 358 15.25 44.69 18.98
C MET A 358 16.19 45.23 20.05
N PHE A 359 17.24 44.51 20.38
CA PHE A 359 18.27 44.87 21.33
C PHE A 359 19.62 44.80 20.65
N ASP A 360 20.46 45.81 20.94
CA ASP A 360 21.83 45.90 20.46
C ASP A 360 22.75 46.15 21.66
N LEU A 361 23.81 45.36 21.82
CA LEU A 361 24.76 45.51 22.91
C LEU A 361 25.84 46.52 22.54
N ASN A 362 25.82 47.67 23.18
CA ASN A 362 26.81 48.71 22.93
C ASN A 362 28.21 48.29 23.40
N ASN A 363 29.22 48.71 22.63
CA ASN A 363 30.64 48.62 23.00
C ASN A 363 31.19 47.18 23.17
N LEU A 364 30.52 46.12 22.66
CA LEU A 364 31.01 44.74 22.74
C LEU A 364 32.45 44.62 22.20
N LYS A 365 32.76 45.35 21.11
CA LYS A 365 34.10 45.37 20.52
C LYS A 365 35.12 45.93 21.50
N TYR A 366 34.81 47.06 22.19
CA TYR A 366 35.68 47.64 23.21
C TYR A 366 35.95 46.66 24.36
N PHE A 367 34.91 45.91 24.81
CA PHE A 367 35.09 44.88 25.85
C PHE A 367 36.00 43.76 25.37
N ASN A 368 35.82 43.27 24.16
CA ASN A 368 36.68 42.24 23.57
C ASN A 368 38.14 42.70 23.47
N ASP A 369 38.36 43.94 22.97
CA ASP A 369 39.70 44.50 22.74
C ASP A 369 40.43 44.82 24.05
N THR A 370 39.68 45.22 25.11
CA THR A 370 40.29 45.65 26.38
C THR A 370 40.43 44.52 27.38
N HIS A 371 39.46 43.58 27.44
CA HIS A 371 39.36 42.53 28.48
C HIS A 371 39.39 41.12 27.92
N GLY A 372 39.50 40.97 26.60
CA GLY A 372 39.52 39.68 25.90
C GLY A 372 38.15 39.11 25.60
N HIS A 373 38.09 38.18 24.62
CA HIS A 373 36.86 37.58 24.13
C HIS A 373 36.06 36.85 25.21
N ALA A 374 36.69 36.22 26.19
CA ALA A 374 36.00 35.56 27.29
C ALA A 374 35.11 36.50 28.11
N THR A 375 35.56 37.80 28.28
CA THR A 375 34.78 38.82 28.96
C THR A 375 33.63 39.31 28.10
N GLY A 376 33.83 39.41 26.79
CA GLY A 376 32.76 39.73 25.85
C GLY A 376 31.69 38.63 25.77
N ASP A 377 32.11 37.38 25.77
CA ASP A 377 31.19 36.24 25.81
C ASP A 377 30.35 36.24 27.10
N TYR A 378 30.98 36.48 28.25
CA TYR A 378 30.29 36.64 29.53
C TYR A 378 29.27 37.78 29.50
N TYR A 379 29.65 38.92 28.91
CA TYR A 379 28.76 40.06 28.71
C TYR A 379 27.52 39.70 27.87
N ILE A 380 27.73 39.01 26.76
CA ILE A 380 26.64 38.50 25.91
C ILE A 380 25.69 37.56 26.68
N ILE A 381 26.24 36.62 27.47
CA ILE A 381 25.47 35.69 28.28
C ILE A 381 24.61 36.41 29.31
N VAL A 382 25.19 37.31 30.09
CA VAL A 382 24.46 38.06 31.12
C VAL A 382 23.34 38.90 30.53
N CYS A 383 23.60 39.59 29.39
CA CYS A 383 22.57 40.36 28.72
C CYS A 383 21.44 39.45 28.17
N SER A 384 21.78 38.29 27.64
CA SER A 384 20.80 37.33 27.15
C SER A 384 19.89 36.79 28.27
N GLU A 385 20.45 36.55 29.46
CA GLU A 385 19.70 36.13 30.66
C GLU A 385 18.72 37.23 31.09
N ILE A 386 19.14 38.50 31.12
CA ILE A 386 18.23 39.58 31.47
C ILE A 386 17.09 39.73 30.48
N ILE A 387 17.38 39.67 29.17
CA ILE A 387 16.35 39.77 28.14
C ILE A 387 15.40 38.62 28.26
N GLN A 388 15.91 37.41 28.47
CA GLN A 388 15.10 36.20 28.64
C GLN A 388 14.22 36.27 29.90
N ASP A 389 14.75 36.70 31.03
CA ASP A 389 14.01 36.80 32.29
C ASP A 389 12.86 37.81 32.21
N ILE A 390 13.03 38.88 31.46
CA ILE A 390 12.04 39.96 31.35
C ILE A 390 11.02 39.70 30.26
N PHE A 391 11.46 39.29 29.09
CA PHE A 391 10.60 39.15 27.91
C PHE A 391 10.16 37.69 27.66
N GLY A 392 10.85 36.69 28.21
CA GLY A 392 10.60 35.29 27.93
C GLY A 392 9.24 34.78 28.42
N MET A 393 8.61 35.42 29.40
CA MET A 393 7.25 35.07 29.84
C MET A 393 6.16 35.59 28.87
N TYR A 394 6.47 36.57 28.04
CA TYR A 394 5.54 37.21 27.11
C TYR A 394 5.74 36.76 25.67
N GLY A 395 6.79 35.98 25.41
CA GLY A 395 7.10 35.51 24.07
C GLY A 395 8.46 34.84 23.95
N LYS A 396 9.00 34.83 22.77
CA LYS A 396 10.24 34.14 22.46
C LYS A 396 11.38 35.10 22.24
N VAL A 397 12.54 34.77 22.79
CA VAL A 397 13.76 35.59 22.68
C VAL A 397 14.77 34.90 21.77
N TYR A 398 15.38 35.69 20.91
CA TYR A 398 16.32 35.24 19.88
C TYR A 398 17.63 36.04 19.94
N ARG A 399 18.74 35.35 19.61
CA ARG A 399 19.99 36.00 19.26
C ARG A 399 20.14 36.00 17.75
N ILE A 400 20.08 37.14 17.10
CA ILE A 400 20.06 37.26 15.64
C ILE A 400 21.41 37.70 15.05
N GLY A 401 22.31 38.22 15.86
CA GLY A 401 23.65 38.63 15.48
C GLY A 401 24.66 38.41 16.60
N GLY A 402 25.87 38.91 16.46
CA GLY A 402 26.90 38.81 17.48
C GLY A 402 26.50 39.49 18.79
N ASP A 403 26.00 40.73 18.69
CA ASP A 403 25.54 41.62 19.73
C ASP A 403 24.04 41.98 19.63
N GLU A 404 23.33 41.40 18.65
CA GLU A 404 21.93 41.69 18.35
C GLU A 404 21.00 40.63 18.90
N PHE A 405 19.93 41.04 19.60
CA PHE A 405 18.86 40.18 20.09
C PHE A 405 17.51 40.71 19.65
N CYS A 406 16.52 39.80 19.60
CA CYS A 406 15.14 40.14 19.34
C CYS A 406 14.23 39.39 20.31
N ALA A 407 13.25 40.07 20.89
CA ALA A 407 12.13 39.45 21.58
C ALA A 407 10.84 39.69 20.79
N VAL A 408 10.13 38.61 20.46
CA VAL A 408 8.80 38.68 19.85
C VAL A 408 7.80 38.32 20.94
N THR A 409 6.94 39.30 21.30
CA THR A 409 6.00 39.19 22.42
C THR A 409 4.57 39.22 21.91
N GLU A 410 3.68 38.49 22.60
CA GLU A 410 2.26 38.45 22.34
C GLU A 410 1.45 38.90 23.55
N GLY A 411 0.33 39.58 23.30
CA GLY A 411 -0.61 40.01 24.34
C GLY A 411 -0.15 41.16 25.22
N VAL A 412 1.00 41.77 24.94
CA VAL A 412 1.58 42.88 25.75
C VAL A 412 0.96 44.20 25.34
N THR A 413 0.42 44.94 26.30
CA THR A 413 -0.07 46.31 26.13
C THR A 413 1.10 47.30 26.12
N GLU A 414 0.84 48.54 25.66
CA GLU A 414 1.88 49.58 25.65
C GLU A 414 2.36 49.95 27.06
N GLU A 415 1.46 49.90 28.02
CA GLU A 415 1.74 50.20 29.44
C GLU A 415 2.64 49.11 30.04
N GLU A 416 2.26 47.82 29.84
CA GLU A 416 3.08 46.65 30.26
C GLU A 416 4.46 46.68 29.59
N PHE A 417 4.53 47.00 28.30
CA PHE A 417 5.81 47.13 27.61
C PHE A 417 6.72 48.19 28.20
N MET A 418 6.13 49.34 28.58
CA MET A 418 6.92 50.41 29.25
C MET A 418 7.42 50.00 30.63
N GLU A 419 6.66 49.15 31.36
CA GLU A 419 7.11 48.57 32.63
C GLU A 419 8.26 47.58 32.41
N LEU A 420 8.12 46.68 31.43
CA LEU A 420 9.19 45.72 31.07
C LEU A 420 10.49 46.46 30.69
N ARG A 421 10.37 47.55 29.95
CA ARG A 421 11.50 48.38 29.56
C ARG A 421 12.17 49.07 30.76
N ARG A 422 11.38 49.54 31.75
CA ARG A 422 11.91 50.11 33.01
C ARG A 422 12.62 49.01 33.79
N GLY A 423 12.02 47.88 34.02
CA GLY A 423 12.63 46.75 34.73
C GLY A 423 13.95 46.28 34.09
N MET A 424 14.05 46.30 32.75
CA MET A 424 15.28 45.99 32.05
C MET A 424 16.37 47.06 32.35
N ASN A 425 16.02 48.34 32.28
CA ASN A 425 16.97 49.42 32.58
C ASN A 425 17.47 49.36 34.03
N ASP A 426 16.58 49.12 35.00
CA ASP A 426 16.91 48.98 36.41
C ASP A 426 17.85 47.81 36.68
N ARG A 427 17.62 46.65 36.01
CA ARG A 427 18.52 45.48 36.11
C ARG A 427 19.89 45.77 35.45
N ILE A 428 19.93 46.45 34.32
CA ILE A 428 21.17 46.84 33.67
C ILE A 428 21.93 47.82 34.57
N GLU A 429 21.27 48.76 35.22
CA GLU A 429 21.88 49.74 36.13
C GLU A 429 22.44 49.08 37.39
N ALA A 430 21.69 48.09 37.96
CA ALA A 430 22.14 47.29 39.09
C ALA A 430 23.37 46.42 38.75
N LEU A 431 23.42 45.85 37.52
CA LEU A 431 24.59 45.14 37.04
C LEU A 431 25.81 46.06 36.85
N ASN A 432 25.59 47.23 36.27
CA ASN A 432 26.64 48.22 36.15
C ASN A 432 27.26 48.56 37.52
N GLY A 433 26.46 48.68 38.60
CA GLY A 433 26.92 48.87 39.97
C GLY A 433 27.85 47.74 40.44
N ARG A 434 27.44 46.48 40.24
CA ARG A 434 28.24 45.28 40.65
C ARG A 434 29.54 45.12 39.88
N PHE A 435 29.52 45.38 38.58
CA PHE A 435 30.73 45.27 37.73
C PHE A 435 31.74 46.39 38.05
N PHE A 436 31.29 47.58 38.49
CA PHE A 436 32.13 48.67 38.88
C PHE A 436 32.83 48.48 40.24
N GLU A 437 32.14 47.86 41.20
CA GLU A 437 32.75 47.53 42.49
C GLU A 437 33.92 46.53 42.33
N ASN A 438 33.90 45.71 41.30
CA ASN A 438 34.96 44.77 40.98
C ASN A 438 36.04 45.31 40.00
N LYS A 439 36.08 46.62 39.72
CA LYS A 439 37.03 47.31 38.80
C LYS A 439 37.02 46.75 37.35
N MET A 440 36.00 46.12 36.93
CA MET A 440 35.98 45.46 35.60
C MET A 440 35.41 46.32 34.47
N LEU A 441 34.60 47.38 34.73
CA LEU A 441 33.91 48.14 33.68
C LEU A 441 33.65 49.59 34.05
N GLN A 442 33.75 50.55 33.07
CA GLN A 442 33.45 51.99 33.28
C GLN A 442 31.95 52.26 32.98
N LYS A 443 31.40 53.24 33.77
CA LYS A 443 29.94 53.52 33.87
C LYS A 443 29.21 53.93 32.57
N SER A 444 29.95 54.18 31.47
CA SER A 444 29.39 54.71 30.23
C SER A 444 28.99 53.65 29.23
N ASP A 445 29.22 52.34 29.51
CA ASP A 445 29.36 51.38 28.43
C ASP A 445 28.19 50.38 28.28
N PHE A 446 27.25 50.39 29.23
CA PHE A 446 26.12 49.45 29.22
C PHE A 446 24.82 50.16 28.78
N ARG A 447 24.48 50.12 27.50
CA ARG A 447 23.20 50.59 26.97
C ARG A 447 22.65 49.64 25.95
N ALA A 448 21.45 49.10 26.20
CA ALA A 448 20.65 48.47 25.18
C ALA A 448 19.75 49.50 24.51
N LYS A 449 19.78 49.59 23.19
CA LYS A 449 18.76 50.32 22.42
C LYS A 449 17.63 49.39 22.11
N SER A 450 16.41 49.70 22.52
CA SER A 450 15.22 49.01 22.13
C SER A 450 14.46 49.81 21.07
N SER A 451 14.09 49.21 19.97
CA SER A 451 13.15 49.76 18.99
C SER A 451 11.96 48.82 18.86
N VAL A 452 10.76 49.36 18.94
CA VAL A 452 9.53 48.61 18.72
C VAL A 452 9.14 48.75 17.25
N ILE A 453 9.10 47.65 16.53
CA ILE A 453 8.55 47.65 15.17
C ILE A 453 7.10 47.17 15.30
N ARG A 454 6.16 48.12 15.15
CA ARG A 454 4.73 47.75 14.98
C ARG A 454 4.50 47.49 13.50
N GLN A 455 4.02 46.30 13.16
CA GLN A 455 3.31 46.09 11.89
C GLN A 455 1.84 46.46 12.14
N GLY A 456 1.37 47.48 11.45
CA GLY A 456 -0.03 47.87 11.40
C GLY A 456 -0.88 46.94 10.53
#